data_828118918eaf460c21f08fe093272ba6
#
_entry.id   828118918eaf460c21f08fe093272ba6
#
_cell.length_a   1.000
_cell.length_b   1.000
_cell.length_c   1.000
_cell.angle_alpha   90.00
_cell.angle_beta   90.00
_cell.angle_gamma   90.00
#
_symmetry.space_group_name_H-M   'P 1'
#
loop_
_entity.id
_entity.type
_entity.pdbx_description
1 polymer ?
#
loop_
_entity_poly.entity_id
_entity_poly.type
_entity_poly.pdbx_seq_one_letter_code
_entity_poly.pdbx_strand_id
1 'polypeptide(L)'
;MDKGKTPAMLLTIAMLFAGVGVASADDVSVKKDLTAVIALHGLPCGQVIDVRTLGDNDHIASCQDGNRYHIFINAQGRVVAEKQ
;
A
#
# COMPACT_ATOMS: atom_id res chain seq x y z
N MET A 1 10.76 -46.16 -12.30
CA MET A 1 10.77 -45.94 -11.89
C MET A 1 10.87 -44.92 -11.25
N ASP A 2 10.54 -44.54 -10.65
CA ASP A 2 10.85 -43.76 -9.98
C ASP A 2 10.98 -42.53 -10.22
N LYS A 3 11.05 -42.32 -10.85
CA LYS A 3 11.21 -41.22 -11.29
C LYS A 3 10.24 -40.29 -11.07
N GLY A 4 9.21 -40.40 -11.21
CA GLY A 4 8.18 -39.43 -11.16
C GLY A 4 8.05 -38.73 -9.87
N LYS A 5 8.50 -39.35 -8.89
CA LYS A 5 8.32 -38.84 -7.68
C LYS A 5 9.03 -37.60 -7.47
N THR A 6 10.10 -37.40 -7.93
CA THR A 6 10.86 -36.27 -7.63
C THR A 6 10.31 -34.98 -8.01
N PRO A 7 9.80 -34.78 -9.16
CA PRO A 7 9.36 -33.47 -9.62
C PRO A 7 8.27 -32.88 -8.78
N ALA A 8 7.50 -33.66 -8.21
CA ALA A 8 6.39 -33.16 -7.45
C ALA A 8 6.78 -32.28 -6.30
N MET A 9 7.88 -32.55 -5.70
CA MET A 9 8.27 -31.80 -4.58
C MET A 9 8.67 -30.42 -4.86
N LEU A 10 9.23 -30.18 -5.98
CA LEU A 10 9.72 -28.87 -6.31
C LEU A 10 8.67 -27.83 -6.35
N LEU A 11 7.50 -28.19 -6.77
CA LEU A 11 6.45 -27.24 -6.91
C LEU A 11 6.00 -26.63 -5.62
N THR A 12 6.03 -27.40 -4.61
CA THR A 12 5.55 -26.95 -3.33
C THR A 12 6.33 -25.82 -2.77
N ILE A 13 7.58 -25.80 -2.99
CA ILE A 13 8.44 -24.78 -2.44
C ILE A 13 8.17 -23.43 -3.01
N ALA A 14 7.90 -23.37 -4.27
CA ALA A 14 7.71 -22.11 -4.94
C ALA A 14 6.58 -21.28 -4.36
N MET A 15 5.55 -21.92 -3.92
CA MET A 15 4.41 -21.20 -3.42
C MET A 15 4.64 -20.44 -2.15
N LEU A 16 5.54 -20.89 -1.36
CA LEU A 16 5.79 -20.25 -0.08
C LEU A 16 6.33 -18.84 -0.20
N PHE A 17 7.15 -18.61 -1.18
CA PHE A 17 7.72 -17.30 -1.31
C PHE A 17 6.73 -16.25 -1.70
N ALA A 18 5.84 -16.59 -2.59
CA ALA A 18 4.94 -15.62 -3.14
C ALA A 18 4.07 -14.97 -2.08
N GLY A 19 3.65 -15.71 -1.10
CA GLY A 19 2.73 -15.17 -0.13
C GLY A 19 3.35 -14.20 0.85
N VAL A 20 4.58 -14.41 1.20
CA VAL A 20 5.19 -13.61 2.24
C VAL A 20 5.63 -12.22 1.79
N GLY A 21 6.24 -12.12 0.65
CA GLY A 21 6.81 -10.85 0.23
C GLY A 21 5.79 -9.80 -0.12
N VAL A 22 4.67 -10.21 -0.65
CA VAL A 22 3.72 -9.26 -1.18
C VAL A 22 3.07 -8.36 -0.13
N ALA A 23 2.75 -8.89 1.00
CA ALA A 23 2.05 -8.12 2.02
C ALA A 23 2.85 -6.94 2.53
N SER A 24 4.13 -7.12 2.78
CA SER A 24 4.96 -6.04 3.29
C SER A 24 5.19 -4.95 2.25
N ALA A 25 5.31 -5.35 1.01
CA ALA A 25 5.58 -4.40 -0.06
C ALA A 25 4.41 -3.44 -0.27
N ASP A 26 3.18 -3.94 -0.16
CA ASP A 26 2.00 -3.11 -0.36
C ASP A 26 1.90 -2.01 0.68
N ASP A 27 2.20 -2.31 1.92
CA ASP A 27 2.10 -1.34 2.98
C ASP A 27 3.07 -0.17 2.80
N VAL A 28 4.28 -0.46 2.43
CA VAL A 28 5.30 0.56 2.18
C VAL A 28 4.94 1.37 0.95
N SER A 29 4.46 0.73 -0.10
CA SER A 29 4.08 1.40 -1.33
C SER A 29 2.94 2.37 -1.11
N VAL A 30 1.94 2.00 -0.33
CA VAL A 30 0.82 2.88 -0.05
C VAL A 30 1.28 4.12 0.69
N LYS A 31 2.14 4.00 1.68
CA LYS A 31 2.66 5.16 2.40
C LYS A 31 3.42 6.10 1.49
N LYS A 32 4.22 5.56 0.59
CA LYS A 32 4.96 6.37 -0.36
C LYS A 32 4.04 7.08 -1.33
N ASP A 33 3.04 6.38 -1.82
CA ASP A 33 2.10 6.97 -2.76
C ASP A 33 1.33 8.10 -2.13
N LEU A 34 0.85 7.92 -0.91
CA LEU A 34 0.09 8.96 -0.22
C LEU A 34 0.97 10.14 0.14
N THR A 35 2.23 9.91 0.48
CA THR A 35 3.17 11.00 0.70
C THR A 35 3.31 11.85 -0.55
N ALA A 36 3.42 11.22 -1.70
CA ALA A 36 3.54 11.93 -2.97
C ALA A 36 2.26 12.69 -3.31
N VAL A 37 1.11 12.11 -3.07
CA VAL A 37 -0.16 12.77 -3.32
C VAL A 37 -0.29 14.04 -2.49
N ILE A 38 0.02 13.97 -1.22
CA ILE A 38 -0.06 15.11 -0.32
C ILE A 38 0.90 16.21 -0.77
N ALA A 39 2.11 15.84 -1.16
CA ALA A 39 3.10 16.78 -1.64
C ALA A 39 2.65 17.45 -2.94
N LEU A 40 2.07 16.72 -3.84
CA LEU A 40 1.58 17.27 -5.09
C LEU A 40 0.42 18.25 -4.88
N HIS A 41 -0.32 18.07 -3.81
CA HIS A 41 -1.38 19.02 -3.46
C HIS A 41 -0.84 20.22 -2.69
N GLY A 42 0.46 20.27 -2.46
CA GLY A 42 1.08 21.40 -1.76
C GLY A 42 0.78 21.43 -0.27
N LEU A 43 0.45 20.30 0.32
CA LEU A 43 0.08 20.24 1.73
C LEU A 43 1.26 19.82 2.59
N PRO A 44 1.39 20.37 3.81
CA PRO A 44 2.47 19.98 4.71
C PRO A 44 2.23 18.58 5.28
N CYS A 45 3.27 17.79 5.33
CA CYS A 45 3.19 16.43 5.86
C CYS A 45 4.53 15.90 6.34
N GLY A 46 5.57 16.08 5.53
CA GLY A 46 6.83 15.38 5.70
C GLY A 46 6.70 14.02 5.05
N GLN A 47 6.36 13.02 5.82
CA GLN A 47 6.12 11.68 5.30
C GLN A 47 4.89 11.10 5.97
N VAL A 48 4.18 10.25 5.25
CA VAL A 48 3.09 9.49 5.83
C VAL A 48 3.70 8.38 6.68
N ILE A 49 3.35 8.36 7.95
CA ILE A 49 3.88 7.38 8.89
C ILE A 49 2.85 6.31 9.24
N ASP A 50 1.58 6.56 8.98
CA ASP A 50 0.54 5.60 9.26
C ASP A 50 -0.61 5.78 8.27
N VAL A 51 -1.27 4.70 7.90
CA VAL A 51 -2.39 4.71 6.97
C VAL A 51 -3.50 3.87 7.51
N ARG A 52 -4.71 4.43 7.47
CA ARG A 52 -5.90 3.68 7.80
C ARG A 52 -6.75 3.59 6.54
N THR A 53 -6.94 2.42 6.03
CA THR A 53 -7.70 2.21 4.81
C THR A 53 -9.18 2.01 5.14
N LEU A 54 -10.01 2.85 4.55
CA LEU A 54 -11.45 2.80 4.77
C LEU A 54 -12.18 2.04 3.67
N GLY A 55 -11.56 1.92 2.52
CA GLY A 55 -12.13 1.22 1.37
C GLY A 55 -11.18 1.35 0.21
N ASP A 56 -11.63 0.99 -0.99
CA ASP A 56 -10.83 1.09 -2.18
C ASP A 56 -10.52 2.56 -2.46
N ASN A 57 -9.24 2.88 -2.58
CA ASN A 57 -8.80 4.24 -2.86
C ASN A 57 -9.35 5.25 -1.86
N ASP A 58 -9.45 4.86 -0.61
CA ASP A 58 -10.01 5.70 0.43
C ASP A 58 -9.21 5.48 1.71
N HIS A 59 -8.40 6.46 2.08
CA HIS A 59 -7.43 6.32 3.16
C HIS A 59 -7.39 7.54 4.07
N ILE A 60 -7.05 7.30 5.32
CA ILE A 60 -6.67 8.38 6.23
C ILE A 60 -5.16 8.25 6.44
N ALA A 61 -4.43 9.27 6.07
CA ALA A 61 -2.98 9.30 6.20
C ALA A 61 -2.59 10.16 7.39
N SER A 62 -1.73 9.64 8.25
CA SER A 62 -1.16 10.40 9.34
C SER A 62 0.27 10.75 9.00
N CYS A 63 0.60 12.02 9.15
CA CYS A 63 1.89 12.56 8.72
C CYS A 63 2.85 12.73 9.87
N GLN A 64 4.13 12.74 9.54
CA GLN A 64 5.20 12.91 10.48
C GLN A 64 5.07 14.23 11.27
N ASP A 65 4.55 15.26 10.63
CA ASP A 65 4.40 16.58 11.25
C ASP A 65 3.14 16.70 12.11
N GLY A 66 2.37 15.64 12.25
CA GLY A 66 1.17 15.64 13.06
C GLY A 66 -0.11 15.91 12.27
N ASN A 67 -0.02 16.30 11.03
CA ASN A 67 -1.21 16.52 10.21
C ASN A 67 -1.79 15.19 9.76
N ARG A 68 -3.09 15.19 9.50
CA ARG A 68 -3.79 14.03 9.00
C ARG A 68 -4.65 14.45 7.84
N TYR A 69 -4.77 13.60 6.85
CA TYR A 69 -5.52 13.89 5.63
C TYR A 69 -6.39 12.71 5.23
N HIS A 70 -7.58 13.02 4.75
CA HIS A 70 -8.43 12.04 4.11
C HIS A 70 -8.14 12.09 2.62
N ILE A 71 -7.67 10.99 2.07
CA ILE A 71 -7.27 10.92 0.67
C ILE A 71 -8.17 9.91 -0.03
N PHE A 72 -8.88 10.37 -1.04
CA PHE A 72 -9.86 9.54 -1.72
C PHE A 72 -10.01 9.97 -3.17
N ILE A 73 -10.74 9.19 -3.95
CA ILE A 73 -11.05 9.52 -5.34
C ILE A 73 -12.49 9.97 -5.40
N ASN A 74 -12.72 11.17 -5.92
CA ASN A 74 -14.05 11.73 -5.98
C ASN A 74 -14.85 11.22 -7.19
N ALA A 75 -16.07 11.72 -7.33
CA ALA A 75 -16.96 11.26 -8.39
C ALA A 75 -16.42 11.54 -9.80
N GLN A 76 -15.55 12.52 -9.94
CA GLN A 76 -14.94 12.84 -11.22
C GLN A 76 -13.69 12.04 -11.49
N GLY A 77 -13.34 11.10 -10.63
CA GLY A 77 -12.15 10.28 -10.79
C GLY A 77 -10.85 10.97 -10.40
N ARG A 78 -10.93 12.03 -9.63
CA ARG A 78 -9.73 12.77 -9.20
C ARG A 78 -9.37 12.43 -7.78
N VAL A 79 -8.08 12.44 -7.51
CA VAL A 79 -7.58 12.23 -6.15
C VAL A 79 -7.73 13.52 -5.36
N VAL A 80 -8.33 13.43 -4.19
CA VAL A 80 -8.57 14.56 -3.31
C VAL A 80 -7.88 14.31 -1.99
N ALA A 81 -7.28 15.34 -1.41
CA ALA A 81 -6.67 15.27 -0.08
C ALA A 81 -7.29 16.37 0.78
N GLU A 82 -7.99 15.99 1.82
CA GLU A 82 -8.67 16.92 2.73
C GLU A 82 -8.09 16.82 4.13
N LYS A 83 -7.75 17.94 4.69
CA LYS A 83 -7.20 17.98 6.04
C LYS A 83 -8.25 17.59 7.07
N GLN A 84 -7.86 16.75 7.99
CA GLN A 84 -8.74 16.29 9.06
C GLN A 84 -8.62 17.14 10.32
#